data_5f4aa28898ae8f5a5bdde57e7ca91e1e
#
_entry.id   5f4aa28898ae8f5a5bdde57e7ca91e1e
#
_cell.length_a   1.000
_cell.length_b   1.000
_cell.length_c   1.000
_cell.angle_alpha   90.00
_cell.angle_beta   90.00
_cell.angle_gamma   90.00
#
_symmetry.space_group_name_H-M   'P 1'
#
loop_
_entity.id
_entity.type
_entity.pdbx_description
1 polymer ?
#
loop_
_entity_poly.entity_id
_entity_poly.type
_entity_poly.pdbx_seq_one_letter_code
_entity_poly.pdbx_strand_id
1 'polypeptide(L)'
;FYLKEKVSLIGSASIFLAMGGIIIMVGDSITGGSLFGNIVALAIPINFAIYVMIIRKNTKVDMIPAIFYSGLFSLIYGFFLAESFEFTKHDLWMGFLLGVPQLAVSFICITIGSRTVESATVGILMLMETLCAPLWVWLFLNEIPPISVFIGGAVIISAIILKSFDKKHSKT
;
A
#
# COMPACT_ATOMS: atom_id res chain seq x y z
N PHE A 1 -17.86 -7.83 -4.72
CA PHE A 1 -18.69 -8.97 -5.19
C PHE A 1 -18.28 -10.27 -4.51
N TYR A 2 -16.98 -10.59 -4.39
CA TYR A 2 -16.50 -11.90 -3.90
C TYR A 2 -16.64 -12.08 -2.37
N LEU A 3 -16.38 -11.05 -1.58
CA LEU A 3 -16.52 -11.07 -0.11
C LEU A 3 -17.93 -10.76 0.38
N LYS A 4 -18.85 -10.38 -0.51
CA LYS A 4 -20.22 -9.91 -0.17
C LYS A 4 -20.23 -8.77 0.85
N GLU A 5 -19.11 -8.07 1.03
CA GLU A 5 -19.07 -6.86 1.86
C GLU A 5 -19.90 -5.76 1.18
N LYS A 6 -20.85 -5.21 1.91
CA LYS A 6 -21.65 -4.08 1.42
C LYS A 6 -20.87 -2.79 1.70
N VAL A 7 -20.34 -2.19 0.64
CA VAL A 7 -19.72 -0.86 0.78
C VAL A 7 -20.84 0.15 0.95
N SER A 8 -20.78 0.92 2.03
CA SER A 8 -21.75 2.00 2.28
C SER A 8 -21.60 3.12 1.26
N LEU A 9 -22.61 3.99 1.15
CA LEU A 9 -22.53 5.17 0.31
C LEU A 9 -21.36 6.08 0.71
N ILE A 10 -21.15 6.24 2.03
CA ILE A 10 -20.02 6.99 2.59
C ILE A 10 -18.69 6.33 2.24
N GLY A 11 -18.60 5.00 2.33
CA GLY A 11 -17.43 4.24 1.94
C GLY A 11 -17.09 4.43 0.45
N SER A 12 -18.09 4.36 -0.42
CA SER A 12 -17.92 4.62 -1.86
C SER A 12 -17.46 6.05 -2.13
N ALA A 13 -18.10 7.04 -1.50
CA ALA A 13 -17.69 8.44 -1.62
C ALA A 13 -16.26 8.67 -1.15
N SER A 14 -15.84 8.04 -0.04
CA SER A 14 -14.47 8.12 0.46
C SER A 14 -13.46 7.52 -0.53
N ILE A 15 -13.79 6.41 -1.19
CA ILE A 15 -12.92 5.80 -2.20
C ILE A 15 -12.74 6.76 -3.40
N PHE A 16 -13.83 7.31 -3.93
CA PHE A 16 -13.75 8.25 -5.06
C PHE A 16 -12.99 9.52 -4.69
N LEU A 17 -13.20 10.04 -3.49
CA LEU A 17 -12.48 11.20 -2.99
C LEU A 17 -10.98 10.91 -2.87
N ALA A 18 -10.61 9.75 -2.33
CA ALA A 18 -9.22 9.32 -2.21
C ALA A 18 -8.56 9.15 -3.59
N MET A 19 -9.26 8.56 -4.56
CA MET A 19 -8.77 8.46 -5.95
C MET A 19 -8.51 9.84 -6.56
N GLY A 20 -9.42 10.80 -6.35
CA GLY A 20 -9.23 12.18 -6.77
C GLY A 20 -7.98 12.81 -6.16
N GLY A 21 -7.74 12.58 -4.86
CA GLY A 21 -6.53 13.03 -4.17
C GLY A 21 -5.25 12.44 -4.76
N ILE A 22 -5.23 11.15 -5.07
CA ILE A 22 -4.09 10.48 -5.72
C ILE A 22 -3.82 11.09 -7.10
N ILE A 23 -4.87 11.29 -7.91
CA ILE A 23 -4.75 11.87 -9.26
C ILE A 23 -4.13 13.29 -9.17
N ILE A 24 -4.56 14.12 -8.23
CA ILE A 24 -3.99 15.45 -8.00
C ILE A 24 -2.52 15.34 -7.59
N MET A 25 -2.21 14.41 -6.68
CA MET A 25 -0.87 14.24 -6.11
C MET A 25 0.16 13.76 -7.14
N VAL A 26 -0.26 12.87 -8.05
CA VAL A 26 0.61 12.22 -9.04
C VAL A 26 0.54 12.90 -10.40
N GLY A 27 -0.47 13.74 -10.65
CA GLY A 27 -0.76 14.33 -11.96
C GLY A 27 0.42 15.02 -12.63
N ASP A 28 1.22 15.74 -11.86
CA ASP A 28 2.43 16.43 -12.35
C ASP A 28 3.59 15.47 -12.67
N SER A 29 3.57 14.27 -12.11
CA SER A 29 4.66 13.28 -12.24
C SER A 29 4.46 12.28 -13.39
N ILE A 30 3.26 12.26 -14.01
CA ILE A 30 2.91 11.27 -15.07
C ILE A 30 3.67 11.54 -16.38
N THR A 31 4.20 12.72 -16.58
CA THR A 31 4.78 13.16 -17.87
C THR A 31 6.14 12.54 -18.20
N GLY A 32 6.79 11.83 -17.27
CA GLY A 32 8.17 11.30 -17.46
C GLY A 32 8.29 9.77 -17.55
N GLY A 33 7.22 9.00 -17.36
CA GLY A 33 7.30 7.52 -17.31
C GLY A 33 7.00 6.84 -18.65
N SER A 34 7.55 5.62 -18.85
CA SER A 34 7.16 4.79 -19.97
C SER A 34 5.74 4.25 -19.78
N LEU A 35 4.92 4.25 -20.85
CA LEU A 35 3.56 3.70 -20.83
C LEU A 35 3.57 2.23 -20.33
N PHE A 36 4.55 1.45 -20.76
CA PHE A 36 4.72 0.05 -20.33
C PHE A 36 4.97 -0.05 -18.82
N GLY A 37 5.86 0.78 -18.27
CA GLY A 37 6.14 0.83 -16.84
C GLY A 37 4.90 1.19 -16.02
N ASN A 38 4.11 2.15 -16.48
CA ASN A 38 2.87 2.58 -15.83
C ASN A 38 1.81 1.45 -15.83
N ILE A 39 1.68 0.71 -16.94
CA ILE A 39 0.77 -0.46 -17.02
C ILE A 39 1.23 -1.56 -16.07
N VAL A 40 2.52 -1.87 -16.01
CA VAL A 40 3.07 -2.88 -15.10
C VAL A 40 2.86 -2.46 -13.65
N ALA A 41 3.02 -1.18 -13.32
CA ALA A 41 2.78 -0.65 -11.98
C ALA A 41 1.33 -0.83 -11.50
N LEU A 42 0.34 -0.86 -12.40
CA LEU A 42 -1.05 -1.17 -12.03
C LEU A 42 -1.25 -2.60 -11.50
N ALA A 43 -0.33 -3.51 -11.78
CA ALA A 43 -0.37 -4.86 -11.21
C ALA A 43 -0.19 -4.83 -9.67
N ILE A 44 0.53 -3.85 -9.11
CA ILE A 44 0.81 -3.77 -7.67
C ILE A 44 -0.49 -3.62 -6.86
N PRO A 45 -1.34 -2.59 -7.09
CA PRO A 45 -2.57 -2.44 -6.31
C PRO A 45 -3.57 -3.58 -6.55
N ILE A 46 -3.59 -4.19 -7.75
CA ILE A 46 -4.44 -5.34 -8.04
C ILE A 46 -4.00 -6.55 -7.19
N ASN A 47 -2.69 -6.88 -7.19
CA ASN A 47 -2.16 -7.96 -6.36
C ASN A 47 -2.40 -7.71 -4.87
N PHE A 48 -2.23 -6.46 -4.41
CA PHE A 48 -2.51 -6.10 -3.02
C PHE A 48 -3.99 -6.29 -2.66
N ALA A 49 -4.92 -5.90 -3.53
CA ALA A 49 -6.35 -6.12 -3.32
C ALA A 49 -6.69 -7.61 -3.24
N ILE A 50 -6.10 -8.44 -4.11
CA ILE A 50 -6.24 -9.91 -4.08
C ILE A 50 -5.70 -10.47 -2.76
N TYR A 51 -4.52 -10.01 -2.32
CA TYR A 51 -3.91 -10.41 -1.05
C TYR A 51 -4.83 -10.14 0.14
N VAL A 52 -5.36 -8.92 0.27
CA VAL A 52 -6.31 -8.56 1.34
C VAL A 52 -7.59 -9.41 1.27
N MET A 53 -8.13 -9.66 0.06
CA MET A 53 -9.30 -10.52 -0.12
C MET A 53 -9.05 -11.97 0.33
N ILE A 54 -7.87 -12.52 0.04
CA ILE A 54 -7.50 -13.89 0.45
C ILE A 54 -7.44 -13.98 1.99
N ILE A 55 -6.80 -13.02 2.65
CA ILE A 55 -6.73 -12.97 4.12
C ILE A 55 -8.11 -12.89 4.73
N ARG A 56 -8.96 -11.99 4.23
CA ARG A 56 -10.33 -11.81 4.72
C ARG A 56 -11.19 -13.06 4.58
N LYS A 57 -11.03 -13.78 3.49
CA LYS A 57 -11.76 -15.03 3.27
C LYS A 57 -11.30 -16.15 4.21
N ASN A 58 -10.03 -16.16 4.57
CA ASN A 58 -9.41 -17.24 5.34
C ASN A 58 -9.01 -16.80 6.76
N THR A 59 -9.89 -16.06 7.45
CA THR A 59 -9.62 -15.52 8.79
C THR A 59 -9.25 -16.57 9.84
N LYS A 60 -9.67 -17.81 9.64
CA LYS A 60 -9.39 -18.97 10.52
C LYS A 60 -8.02 -19.61 10.26
N VAL A 61 -7.40 -19.32 9.12
CA VAL A 61 -6.11 -19.87 8.73
C VAL A 61 -5.01 -18.87 9.09
N ASP A 62 -3.91 -19.34 9.66
CA ASP A 62 -2.76 -18.50 9.87
C ASP A 62 -2.03 -18.29 8.54
N MET A 63 -2.10 -17.04 8.04
CA MET A 63 -1.49 -16.64 6.77
C MET A 63 -0.07 -16.06 6.95
N ILE A 64 0.43 -15.96 8.19
CA ILE A 64 1.79 -15.46 8.45
C ILE A 64 2.87 -16.32 7.78
N PRO A 65 2.78 -17.67 7.77
CA PRO A 65 3.74 -18.51 7.05
C PRO A 65 3.82 -18.20 5.55
N ALA A 66 2.73 -17.73 4.93
CA ALA A 66 2.73 -17.35 3.52
C ALA A 66 3.68 -16.17 3.24
N ILE A 67 3.85 -15.26 4.20
CA ILE A 67 4.80 -14.13 4.10
C ILE A 67 6.24 -14.67 4.05
N PHE A 68 6.55 -15.66 4.89
CA PHE A 68 7.86 -16.31 4.88
C PHE A 68 8.15 -16.96 3.52
N TYR A 69 7.20 -17.74 2.99
CA TYR A 69 7.36 -18.37 1.67
C TYR A 69 7.47 -17.35 0.55
N SER A 70 6.73 -16.24 0.60
CA SER A 70 6.87 -15.16 -0.39
C SER A 70 8.27 -14.54 -0.38
N GLY A 71 8.86 -14.34 0.80
CA GLY A 71 10.24 -13.89 0.96
C GLY A 71 11.25 -14.89 0.38
N LEU A 72 11.03 -16.20 0.61
CA LEU A 72 11.87 -17.25 0.06
C LEU A 72 11.81 -17.29 -1.48
N PHE A 73 10.62 -17.19 -2.07
CA PHE A 73 10.46 -17.10 -3.53
C PHE A 73 11.13 -15.83 -4.08
N SER A 74 11.00 -14.69 -3.40
CA SER A 74 11.65 -13.45 -3.80
C SER A 74 13.18 -13.57 -3.75
N LEU A 75 13.73 -14.27 -2.76
CA LEU A 75 15.16 -14.55 -2.66
C LEU A 75 15.64 -15.41 -3.84
N ILE A 76 14.92 -16.51 -4.13
CA ILE A 76 15.26 -17.40 -5.23
C ILE A 76 15.21 -16.63 -6.56
N TYR A 77 14.12 -15.88 -6.79
CA TYR A 77 13.94 -15.09 -8.00
C TYR A 77 15.04 -14.02 -8.15
N GLY A 78 15.34 -13.29 -7.07
CA GLY A 78 16.40 -12.30 -7.04
C GLY A 78 17.77 -12.88 -7.31
N PHE A 79 18.05 -14.09 -6.79
CA PHE A 79 19.31 -14.79 -7.05
C PHE A 79 19.53 -15.08 -8.54
N PHE A 80 18.49 -15.48 -9.26
CA PHE A 80 18.59 -15.76 -10.70
C PHE A 80 18.62 -14.51 -11.57
N LEU A 81 18.14 -13.39 -11.08
CA LEU A 81 18.12 -12.12 -11.82
C LEU A 81 19.28 -11.18 -11.47
N ALA A 82 20.04 -11.49 -10.43
CA ALA A 82 21.15 -10.66 -10.02
C ALA A 82 22.28 -10.70 -11.06
N GLU A 83 22.68 -9.55 -11.54
CA GLU A 83 23.81 -9.39 -12.48
C GLU A 83 25.16 -9.50 -11.76
N SER A 84 25.23 -9.18 -10.49
CA SER A 84 26.42 -9.31 -9.65
C SER A 84 26.05 -9.60 -8.19
N PHE A 85 27.00 -10.16 -7.45
CA PHE A 85 26.89 -10.45 -6.02
C PHE A 85 27.88 -9.62 -5.18
N GLU A 86 28.32 -8.50 -5.70
CA GLU A 86 29.19 -7.59 -4.97
C GLU A 86 28.34 -6.69 -4.07
N PHE A 87 28.31 -6.98 -2.76
CA PHE A 87 27.56 -6.22 -1.77
C PHE A 87 28.50 -5.47 -0.84
N THR A 88 28.26 -4.17 -0.69
CA THR A 88 28.89 -3.38 0.36
C THR A 88 28.19 -3.60 1.71
N LYS A 89 28.85 -3.24 2.81
CA LYS A 89 28.19 -3.26 4.13
C LYS A 89 26.96 -2.35 4.19
N HIS A 90 27.00 -1.26 3.42
CA HIS A 90 25.88 -0.34 3.30
C HIS A 90 24.67 -1.01 2.61
N ASP A 91 24.89 -1.72 1.52
CA ASP A 91 23.84 -2.42 0.77
C ASP A 91 23.16 -3.50 1.64
N LEU A 92 23.97 -4.26 2.41
CA LEU A 92 23.43 -5.25 3.34
C LEU A 92 22.57 -4.61 4.44
N TRP A 93 23.01 -3.47 4.98
CA TRP A 93 22.26 -2.75 6.01
C TRP A 93 20.96 -2.16 5.45
N MET A 94 21.02 -1.55 4.26
CA MET A 94 19.81 -1.04 3.59
C MET A 94 18.87 -2.17 3.21
N GLY A 95 19.38 -3.28 2.68
CA GLY A 95 18.57 -4.47 2.38
C GLY A 95 17.88 -5.04 3.62
N PHE A 96 18.57 -5.07 4.76
CA PHE A 96 17.97 -5.48 6.04
C PHE A 96 16.84 -4.53 6.46
N LEU A 97 17.06 -3.22 6.41
CA LEU A 97 16.04 -2.22 6.78
C LEU A 97 14.81 -2.27 5.87
N LEU A 98 15.02 -2.45 4.57
CA LEU A 98 13.92 -2.56 3.61
C LEU A 98 13.18 -3.89 3.75
N GLY A 99 13.90 -5.00 3.92
CA GLY A 99 13.31 -6.33 3.96
C GLY A 99 12.59 -6.65 5.27
N VAL A 100 13.19 -6.32 6.43
CA VAL A 100 12.66 -6.74 7.72
C VAL A 100 11.68 -5.72 8.29
N PRO A 101 12.06 -4.51 8.74
CA PRO A 101 11.10 -3.59 9.35
C PRO A 101 10.09 -3.04 8.34
N GLN A 102 10.50 -2.74 7.12
CA GLN A 102 9.59 -2.13 6.15
C GLN A 102 8.64 -3.16 5.52
N LEU A 103 9.13 -4.28 5.00
CA LEU A 103 8.28 -5.25 4.32
C LEU A 103 7.72 -6.31 5.28
N ALA A 104 8.56 -7.09 5.96
CA ALA A 104 8.09 -8.24 6.71
C ALA A 104 7.18 -7.83 7.87
N VAL A 105 7.58 -6.85 8.69
CA VAL A 105 6.76 -6.38 9.82
C VAL A 105 5.46 -5.76 9.31
N SER A 106 5.52 -4.93 8.25
CA SER A 106 4.33 -4.30 7.67
C SER A 106 3.33 -5.33 7.16
N PHE A 107 3.78 -6.34 6.41
CA PHE A 107 2.91 -7.41 5.91
C PHE A 107 2.31 -8.26 7.04
N ILE A 108 3.06 -8.52 8.12
CA ILE A 108 2.52 -9.20 9.30
C ILE A 108 1.41 -8.35 9.94
N CYS A 109 1.65 -7.05 10.14
CA CYS A 109 0.65 -6.14 10.70
C CYS A 109 -0.61 -6.06 9.83
N ILE A 110 -0.44 -5.94 8.49
CA ILE A 110 -1.56 -5.94 7.54
C ILE A 110 -2.31 -7.26 7.59
N THR A 111 -1.61 -8.40 7.64
CA THR A 111 -2.22 -9.73 7.71
C THR A 111 -3.09 -9.88 8.95
N ILE A 112 -2.60 -9.45 10.11
CA ILE A 112 -3.35 -9.50 11.37
C ILE A 112 -4.52 -8.52 11.34
N GLY A 113 -4.28 -7.27 10.95
CA GLY A 113 -5.30 -6.22 10.90
C GLY A 113 -6.42 -6.51 9.91
N SER A 114 -6.09 -7.03 8.74
CA SER A 114 -7.08 -7.35 7.69
C SER A 114 -8.04 -8.47 8.06
N ARG A 115 -7.79 -9.23 9.14
CA ARG A 115 -8.74 -10.25 9.63
C ARG A 115 -9.99 -9.63 10.24
N THR A 116 -9.88 -8.45 10.82
CA THR A 116 -10.95 -7.79 11.58
C THR A 116 -11.47 -6.52 10.94
N VAL A 117 -10.64 -5.87 10.11
CA VAL A 117 -10.95 -4.59 9.46
C VAL A 117 -11.51 -4.84 8.05
N GLU A 118 -12.57 -4.11 7.68
CA GLU A 118 -13.18 -4.16 6.35
C GLU A 118 -12.16 -3.85 5.25
N SER A 119 -12.21 -4.58 4.12
CA SER A 119 -11.23 -4.46 3.02
C SER A 119 -11.11 -3.04 2.47
N ALA A 120 -12.24 -2.34 2.32
CA ALA A 120 -12.25 -0.94 1.88
C ALA A 120 -11.53 -0.01 2.87
N THR A 121 -11.68 -0.27 4.16
CA THR A 121 -10.99 0.48 5.22
C THR A 121 -9.49 0.22 5.21
N VAL A 122 -9.08 -1.03 5.03
CA VAL A 122 -7.65 -1.39 4.87
C VAL A 122 -7.05 -0.63 3.68
N GLY A 123 -7.74 -0.63 2.52
CA GLY A 123 -7.29 0.12 1.33
C GLY A 123 -7.11 1.62 1.60
N ILE A 124 -8.07 2.25 2.28
CA ILE A 124 -7.99 3.68 2.62
C ILE A 124 -6.85 3.95 3.63
N LEU A 125 -6.66 3.08 4.63
CA LEU A 125 -5.56 3.24 5.59
C LEU A 125 -4.18 3.10 4.94
N MET A 126 -4.04 2.28 3.89
CA MET A 126 -2.81 2.19 3.12
C MET A 126 -2.44 3.51 2.43
N LEU A 127 -3.41 4.40 2.17
CA LEU A 127 -3.13 5.72 1.62
C LEU A 127 -2.34 6.62 2.59
N MET A 128 -2.29 6.28 3.89
CA MET A 128 -1.40 6.96 4.85
C MET A 128 0.07 6.82 4.46
N GLU A 129 0.48 5.69 3.89
CA GLU A 129 1.83 5.50 3.35
C GLU A 129 2.13 6.51 2.23
N THR A 130 1.18 6.68 1.30
CA THR A 130 1.30 7.66 0.20
C THR A 130 1.44 9.09 0.71
N LEU A 131 0.81 9.42 1.84
CA LEU A 131 0.93 10.74 2.48
C LEU A 131 2.27 10.91 3.22
N CYS A 132 2.73 9.86 3.88
CA CYS A 132 3.97 9.90 4.66
C CYS A 132 5.22 9.91 3.76
N ALA A 133 5.19 9.26 2.60
CA ALA A 133 6.35 9.16 1.72
C ALA A 133 6.95 10.52 1.33
N PRO A 134 6.19 11.52 0.83
CA PRO A 134 6.74 12.85 0.53
C PRO A 134 7.26 13.59 1.77
N LEU A 135 6.66 13.36 2.96
CA LEU A 135 7.12 13.96 4.21
C LEU A 135 8.51 13.44 4.59
N TRP A 136 8.74 12.13 4.42
CA TRP A 136 10.05 11.54 4.65
C TRP A 136 11.11 12.07 3.67
N VAL A 137 10.77 12.17 2.38
CA VAL A 137 11.66 12.75 1.36
C VAL A 137 12.02 14.19 1.75
N TRP A 138 11.05 15.01 2.15
CA TRP A 138 11.29 16.36 2.59
C TRP A 138 12.20 16.43 3.84
N LEU A 139 11.93 15.62 4.85
CA LEU A 139 12.68 15.63 6.11
C LEU A 139 14.12 15.10 5.97
N PHE A 140 14.34 14.07 5.15
CA PHE A 140 15.65 13.42 5.06
C PHE A 140 16.49 13.86 3.87
N LEU A 141 15.85 14.22 2.77
CA LEU A 141 16.54 14.64 1.55
C LEU A 141 16.47 16.14 1.28
N ASN A 142 15.73 16.92 2.13
CA ASN A 142 15.48 18.35 1.98
C ASN A 142 14.86 18.72 0.62
N GLU A 143 14.19 17.78 -0.06
CA GLU A 143 13.45 18.03 -1.29
C GLU A 143 12.04 18.52 -0.96
N ILE A 144 11.70 19.74 -1.35
CA ILE A 144 10.38 20.30 -1.08
C ILE A 144 9.36 19.68 -2.04
N PRO A 145 8.32 18.99 -1.53
CA PRO A 145 7.28 18.44 -2.38
C PRO A 145 6.54 19.54 -3.17
N PRO A 146 6.11 19.28 -4.39
CA PRO A 146 5.28 20.20 -5.17
C PRO A 146 3.94 20.47 -4.48
N ILE A 147 3.31 21.59 -4.80
CA ILE A 147 2.05 22.02 -4.17
C ILE A 147 0.91 21.00 -4.40
N SER A 148 0.92 20.30 -5.53
CA SER A 148 -0.02 19.20 -5.85
C SER A 148 -0.02 18.08 -4.80
N VAL A 149 1.14 17.79 -4.19
CA VAL A 149 1.28 16.80 -3.12
C VAL A 149 0.54 17.25 -1.85
N PHE A 150 0.63 18.53 -1.50
CA PHE A 150 -0.09 19.07 -0.33
C PHE A 150 -1.61 19.11 -0.57
N ILE A 151 -2.05 19.52 -1.76
CA ILE A 151 -3.48 19.56 -2.10
C ILE A 151 -4.04 18.15 -2.17
N GLY A 152 -3.40 17.24 -2.92
CA GLY A 152 -3.83 15.85 -3.02
C GLY A 152 -3.81 15.14 -1.67
N GLY A 153 -2.79 15.42 -0.85
CA GLY A 153 -2.69 14.90 0.52
C GLY A 153 -3.85 15.35 1.41
N ALA A 154 -4.23 16.64 1.35
CA ALA A 154 -5.39 17.15 2.10
C ALA A 154 -6.70 16.46 1.67
N VAL A 155 -6.88 16.20 0.37
CA VAL A 155 -8.04 15.47 -0.15
C VAL A 155 -8.05 14.03 0.35
N ILE A 156 -6.91 13.34 0.38
CA ILE A 156 -6.79 11.96 0.90
C ILE A 156 -7.11 11.93 2.40
N ILE A 157 -6.58 12.87 3.19
CA ILE A 157 -6.90 12.97 4.62
C ILE A 157 -8.41 13.16 4.82
N SER A 158 -9.04 14.02 4.02
CA SER A 158 -10.48 14.23 4.07
C SER A 158 -11.26 12.95 3.77
N ALA A 159 -10.78 12.13 2.82
CA ALA A 159 -11.37 10.83 2.51
C ALA A 159 -11.26 9.83 3.69
N ILE A 160 -10.11 9.81 4.37
CA ILE A 160 -9.89 8.96 5.55
C ILE A 160 -10.82 9.38 6.70
N ILE A 161 -10.92 10.69 6.96
CA ILE A 161 -11.82 11.24 7.97
C ILE A 161 -13.28 10.89 7.62
N LEU A 162 -13.70 11.10 6.37
CA LEU A 162 -15.04 10.75 5.92
C LEU A 162 -15.35 9.27 6.14
N LYS A 163 -14.42 8.37 5.82
CA LYS A 163 -14.59 6.94 6.08
C LYS A 163 -14.68 6.61 7.57
N SER A 164 -13.98 7.35 8.43
CA SER A 164 -14.04 7.12 9.88
C SER A 164 -15.42 7.37 10.49
N PHE A 165 -16.24 8.22 9.85
CA PHE A 165 -17.64 8.45 10.24
C PHE A 165 -18.60 7.35 9.77
N ASP A 166 -18.14 6.42 8.95
CA ASP A 166 -18.95 5.31 8.44
C ASP A 166 -19.11 4.18 9.49
N LYS A 167 -19.71 4.52 10.62
CA LYS A 167 -19.89 3.62 11.78
C LYS A 167 -20.92 2.50 11.57
N LYS A 168 -21.60 2.45 10.43
CA LYS A 168 -22.86 1.70 10.30
C LYS A 168 -22.74 0.26 9.80
N HIS A 169 -21.60 -0.22 9.35
CA HIS A 169 -21.48 -1.54 8.70
C HIS A 169 -20.47 -2.51 9.32
N SER A 170 -19.92 -2.21 10.48
CA SER A 170 -18.96 -3.09 11.19
C SER A 170 -19.61 -4.15 12.10
N LYS A 171 -20.95 -4.32 12.06
CA LYS A 171 -21.67 -5.32 12.87
C LYS A 171 -22.65 -6.08 11.98
N THR A 172 -22.15 -7.03 11.25
CA THR A 172 -22.91 -8.25 10.88
C THR A 172 -21.93 -9.31 10.40
#